data_fdef95a7c2fbace57e18ca464e14555d
#
_entry.id   fdef95a7c2fbace57e18ca464e14555d
#
_cell.length_a   1.000
_cell.length_b   1.000
_cell.length_c   1.000
_cell.angle_alpha   90.00
_cell.angle_beta   90.00
_cell.angle_gamma   90.00
#
_symmetry.space_group_name_H-M   'P 1'
#
loop_
_entity.id
_entity.type
_entity.pdbx_description
1 polymer ?
#
loop_
_entity_poly.entity_id
_entity_poly.type
_entity_poly.pdbx_seq_one_letter_code
_entity_poly.pdbx_strand_id
1 'polypeptide(L)'
;MNLTDYRDITALLQRHGFRFSKSMGQNFLTAAWVPQQIAAESGITAADGALEIGPGVGCLTAELAKTAGRVTAVELDERLRDVLGETLADFDNVSVVFADALKADLP
;
A
#
# COMPACT_ATOMS: atom_id res chain seq x y z
N MET A 1 -0.39 -8.29 -11.63
CA MET A 1 -0.47 -8.80 -10.25
C MET A 1 -1.68 -8.20 -9.56
N ASN A 2 -2.45 -9.02 -8.90
CA ASN A 2 -3.63 -8.57 -8.15
C ASN A 2 -3.31 -8.56 -6.65
N LEU A 3 -3.23 -7.38 -6.05
CA LEU A 3 -2.86 -7.22 -4.64
C LEU A 3 -3.96 -7.64 -3.66
N THR A 4 -5.10 -8.13 -4.17
CA THR A 4 -6.16 -8.73 -3.35
C THR A 4 -6.26 -10.24 -3.52
N ASP A 5 -5.44 -10.82 -4.38
CA ASP A 5 -5.40 -12.27 -4.59
C ASP A 5 -4.34 -12.90 -3.67
N TYR A 6 -4.78 -13.85 -2.85
CA TYR A 6 -3.92 -14.53 -1.89
C TYR A 6 -2.67 -15.16 -2.55
N ARG A 7 -2.81 -15.77 -3.73
CA ARG A 7 -1.70 -16.41 -4.42
C ARG A 7 -0.70 -15.39 -4.95
N ASP A 8 -1.18 -14.27 -5.46
CA ASP A 8 -0.32 -13.20 -5.95
C ASP A 8 0.47 -12.57 -4.80
N ILE A 9 -0.19 -12.30 -3.67
CA ILE A 9 0.45 -11.75 -2.48
C ILE A 9 1.49 -12.75 -1.93
N THR A 10 1.15 -14.03 -1.85
CA THR A 10 2.06 -15.06 -1.37
C THR A 10 3.32 -15.11 -2.24
N ALA A 11 3.15 -15.15 -3.55
CA ALA A 11 4.27 -15.19 -4.49
C ALA A 11 5.15 -13.94 -4.38
N LEU A 12 4.52 -12.76 -4.25
CA LEU A 12 5.21 -11.50 -4.09
C LEU A 12 6.08 -11.51 -2.83
N LEU A 13 5.50 -11.85 -1.70
CA LEU A 13 6.21 -11.83 -0.41
C LEU A 13 7.33 -12.88 -0.37
N GLN A 14 7.11 -14.06 -0.95
CA GLN A 14 8.14 -15.09 -1.03
C GLN A 14 9.34 -14.64 -1.88
N ARG A 15 9.10 -13.95 -2.99
CA ARG A 15 10.18 -13.41 -3.83
C ARG A 15 11.01 -12.39 -3.09
N HIS A 16 10.44 -11.69 -2.13
CA HIS A 16 11.13 -10.70 -1.31
C HIS A 16 11.65 -11.26 0.02
N GLY A 17 11.67 -12.59 0.16
CA GLY A 17 12.31 -13.24 1.31
C GLY A 17 11.47 -13.32 2.57
N PHE A 18 10.18 -13.02 2.49
CA PHE A 18 9.28 -13.17 3.64
C PHE A 18 8.97 -14.65 3.87
N ARG A 19 9.04 -15.08 5.15
CA ARG A 19 8.48 -16.35 5.55
C ARG A 19 6.97 -16.21 5.63
N PHE A 20 6.29 -17.01 4.84
CA PHE A 20 4.86 -16.87 4.70
C PHE A 20 4.12 -17.85 5.61
N SER A 21 3.29 -17.33 6.51
CA SER A 21 2.34 -18.13 7.27
C SER A 21 0.93 -17.79 6.79
N LYS A 22 -0.01 -18.72 7.03
CA LYS A 22 -1.41 -18.49 6.65
C LYS A 22 -1.99 -17.24 7.31
N SER A 23 -1.66 -17.02 8.59
CA SER A 23 -2.15 -15.83 9.30
C SER A 23 -1.54 -14.54 8.74
N MET A 24 -0.26 -14.56 8.35
CA MET A 24 0.37 -13.40 7.71
C MET A 24 -0.32 -13.10 6.39
N GLY A 25 -0.59 -14.12 5.57
CA GLY A 25 -1.28 -13.92 4.30
C GLY A 25 -2.66 -13.31 4.47
N GLN A 26 -3.39 -13.76 5.48
CA GLN A 26 -4.71 -13.21 5.76
C GLN A 26 -4.66 -11.74 6.18
N ASN A 27 -3.59 -11.31 6.86
CA ASN A 27 -3.43 -9.92 7.26
C ASN A 27 -3.27 -8.98 6.06
N PHE A 28 -2.76 -9.49 4.94
CA PHE A 28 -2.59 -8.70 3.72
C PHE A 28 -3.76 -8.85 2.75
N LEU A 29 -4.60 -9.86 2.96
CA LEU A 29 -5.69 -10.16 2.04
C LEU A 29 -6.85 -9.19 2.26
N THR A 30 -7.26 -8.53 1.19
CA THR A 30 -8.39 -7.60 1.18
C THR A 30 -9.23 -7.87 -0.04
N ALA A 31 -10.57 -7.94 0.11
CA ALA A 31 -11.45 -8.04 -1.04
C ALA A 31 -11.26 -6.83 -1.95
N ALA A 32 -11.20 -7.05 -3.26
CA ALA A 32 -10.85 -6.02 -4.23
C ALA A 32 -11.72 -4.77 -4.14
N TRP A 33 -13.00 -4.93 -3.82
CA TRP A 33 -13.94 -3.81 -3.76
C TRP A 33 -13.70 -2.90 -2.55
N VAL A 34 -13.05 -3.39 -1.48
CA VAL A 34 -12.85 -2.60 -0.26
C VAL A 34 -11.94 -1.40 -0.50
N PRO A 35 -10.72 -1.54 -1.02
CA PRO A 35 -9.89 -0.37 -1.29
C PRO A 35 -10.50 0.54 -2.36
N GLN A 36 -11.19 -0.01 -3.35
CA GLN A 36 -11.88 0.78 -4.35
C GLN A 36 -13.00 1.61 -3.73
N GLN A 37 -13.77 1.01 -2.82
CA GLN A 37 -14.86 1.68 -2.13
C GLN A 37 -14.36 2.79 -1.21
N ILE A 38 -13.29 2.52 -0.46
CA ILE A 38 -12.67 3.52 0.42
C ILE A 38 -12.19 4.72 -0.40
N ALA A 39 -11.51 4.48 -1.50
CA ALA A 39 -11.02 5.55 -2.37
C ALA A 39 -12.20 6.36 -2.95
N ALA A 40 -13.26 5.68 -3.41
CA ALA A 40 -14.42 6.34 -3.99
C ALA A 40 -15.17 7.19 -2.96
N GLU A 41 -15.36 6.67 -1.75
CA GLU A 41 -16.13 7.35 -0.70
C GLU A 41 -15.33 8.46 0.00
N SER A 42 -14.00 8.48 -0.15
CA SER A 42 -13.15 9.49 0.47
C SER A 42 -13.40 10.90 -0.09
N GLY A 43 -13.94 11.01 -1.29
CA GLY A 43 -14.12 12.29 -1.95
C GLY A 43 -12.83 12.90 -2.47
N ILE A 44 -11.73 12.14 -2.48
CA ILE A 44 -10.42 12.62 -2.94
C ILE A 44 -10.43 12.87 -4.45
N THR A 45 -9.86 13.99 -4.86
CA THR A 45 -9.73 14.38 -6.26
C THR A 45 -8.26 14.61 -6.62
N ALA A 46 -7.99 14.88 -7.88
CA ALA A 46 -6.64 15.18 -8.37
C ALA A 46 -6.02 16.44 -7.74
N ALA A 47 -6.83 17.28 -7.11
CA ALA A 47 -6.34 18.48 -6.37
C ALA A 47 -5.88 18.14 -4.95
N ASP A 48 -6.14 16.92 -4.47
CA ASP A 48 -5.92 16.55 -3.07
C ASP A 48 -4.65 15.72 -2.91
N GLY A 49 -4.08 15.80 -1.70
CA GLY A 49 -3.08 14.87 -1.23
C GLY A 49 -3.72 13.90 -0.24
N ALA A 50 -3.27 12.65 -0.24
CA ALA A 50 -3.71 11.63 0.70
C ALA A 50 -2.53 11.15 1.53
N LEU A 51 -2.76 10.90 2.82
CA LEU A 51 -1.79 10.29 3.73
C LEU A 51 -2.33 8.94 4.19
N GLU A 52 -1.54 7.90 4.01
CA GLU A 52 -1.88 6.56 4.45
C GLU A 52 -0.83 6.04 5.44
N ILE A 53 -1.30 5.48 6.54
CA ILE A 53 -0.43 4.87 7.55
C ILE A 53 -0.53 3.35 7.42
N GLY A 54 0.61 2.68 7.23
CA GLY A 54 0.66 1.23 7.14
C GLY A 54 0.11 0.69 5.82
N PRO A 55 0.72 1.06 4.67
CA PRO A 55 0.21 0.61 3.35
C PRO A 55 0.30 -0.90 3.12
N GLY A 56 1.09 -1.63 3.91
CA GLY A 56 1.28 -3.06 3.71
C GLY A 56 1.89 -3.36 2.35
N VAL A 57 1.18 -4.11 1.50
CA VAL A 57 1.64 -4.41 0.13
C VAL A 57 1.21 -3.34 -0.88
N GLY A 58 0.49 -2.29 -0.44
CA GLY A 58 0.16 -1.15 -1.29
C GLY A 58 -1.19 -1.21 -1.97
N CYS A 59 -2.09 -2.08 -1.52
CA CYS A 59 -3.39 -2.29 -2.16
C CYS A 59 -4.25 -1.02 -2.18
N LEU A 60 -4.48 -0.40 -1.01
CA LEU A 60 -5.24 0.85 -0.93
C LEU A 60 -4.45 2.01 -1.53
N THR A 61 -3.12 2.01 -1.32
CA THR A 61 -2.25 3.05 -1.86
C THR A 61 -2.42 3.17 -3.37
N ALA A 62 -2.44 2.04 -4.08
CA ALA A 62 -2.61 2.02 -5.53
C ALA A 62 -3.97 2.60 -5.94
N GLU A 63 -5.03 2.27 -5.20
CA GLU A 63 -6.36 2.80 -5.51
C GLU A 63 -6.43 4.32 -5.26
N LEU A 64 -5.84 4.80 -4.16
CA LEU A 64 -5.77 6.24 -3.89
C LEU A 64 -4.96 6.98 -4.96
N ALA A 65 -3.89 6.37 -5.44
CA ALA A 65 -3.03 6.99 -6.45
C ALA A 65 -3.71 7.19 -7.80
N LYS A 66 -4.77 6.44 -8.07
CA LYS A 66 -5.53 6.58 -9.33
C LYS A 66 -6.35 7.87 -9.37
N THR A 67 -6.69 8.43 -8.22
CA THR A 67 -7.55 9.62 -8.12
C THR A 67 -6.89 10.81 -7.46
N ALA A 68 -6.08 10.61 -6.44
CA ALA A 68 -5.40 11.68 -5.73
C ALA A 68 -4.30 12.32 -6.57
N GLY A 69 -4.01 13.59 -6.34
CA GLY A 69 -2.87 14.24 -6.96
C GLY A 69 -1.55 13.74 -6.41
N ARG A 70 -1.51 13.41 -5.14
CA ARG A 70 -0.34 12.86 -4.45
C ARG A 70 -0.78 11.94 -3.32
N VAL A 71 -0.05 10.84 -3.16
CA VAL A 71 -0.23 9.93 -2.01
C VAL A 71 1.09 9.82 -1.27
N THR A 72 1.06 10.04 0.04
CA THR A 72 2.19 9.77 0.92
C THR A 72 1.80 8.63 1.84
N ALA A 73 2.57 7.54 1.81
CA ALA A 73 2.36 6.38 2.66
C ALA A 73 3.52 6.27 3.66
N VAL A 74 3.18 6.00 4.92
CA VAL A 74 4.17 5.86 6.00
C VAL A 74 4.15 4.41 6.49
N GLU A 75 5.28 3.72 6.33
CA GLU A 75 5.41 2.31 6.69
C GLU A 75 6.51 2.13 7.74
N LEU A 76 6.19 1.40 8.80
CA LEU A 76 7.14 1.12 9.87
C LEU A 76 8.12 0.01 9.51
N ASP A 77 7.68 -1.00 8.74
CA ASP A 77 8.47 -2.19 8.45
C ASP A 77 9.34 -1.97 7.22
N GLU A 78 10.65 -1.76 7.46
CA GLU A 78 11.65 -1.57 6.40
C GLU A 78 11.73 -2.75 5.42
N ARG A 79 11.32 -3.94 5.84
CA ARG A 79 11.34 -5.11 4.97
C ARG A 79 10.37 -4.98 3.79
N LEU A 80 9.38 -4.09 3.91
CA LEU A 80 8.42 -3.83 2.84
C LEU A 80 8.92 -2.83 1.79
N ARG A 81 10.13 -2.26 1.96
CA ARG A 81 10.66 -1.25 1.04
C ARG A 81 10.68 -1.74 -0.41
N ASP A 82 11.27 -2.91 -0.63
CA ASP A 82 11.38 -3.45 -1.99
C ASP A 82 10.03 -3.94 -2.52
N VAL A 83 9.18 -4.47 -1.63
CA VAL A 83 7.82 -4.88 -1.98
C VAL A 83 7.03 -3.69 -2.50
N LEU A 84 7.02 -2.58 -1.75
CA LEU A 84 6.29 -1.37 -2.15
C LEU A 84 6.90 -0.73 -3.39
N GLY A 85 8.23 -0.80 -3.54
CA GLY A 85 8.91 -0.35 -4.74
C GLY A 85 8.42 -1.08 -5.98
N GLU A 86 8.10 -2.37 -5.86
CA GLU A 86 7.58 -3.15 -6.97
C GLU A 86 6.08 -2.87 -7.20
N THR A 87 5.26 -2.91 -6.15
CA THR A 87 3.79 -2.82 -6.30
C THR A 87 3.32 -1.43 -6.72
N LEU A 88 4.09 -0.40 -6.39
CA LEU A 88 3.73 0.99 -6.68
C LEU A 88 4.58 1.61 -7.79
N ALA A 89 5.36 0.79 -8.50
CA ALA A 89 6.31 1.26 -9.52
C ALA A 89 5.64 2.05 -10.66
N ASP A 90 4.38 1.73 -10.97
CA ASP A 90 3.65 2.38 -12.08
C ASP A 90 3.07 3.75 -11.69
N PHE A 91 3.18 4.16 -10.44
CA PHE A 91 2.62 5.42 -9.95
C PHE A 91 3.73 6.42 -9.66
N ASP A 92 3.73 7.54 -10.35
CA ASP A 92 4.70 8.62 -10.15
C ASP A 92 4.26 9.62 -9.07
N ASN A 93 3.03 9.50 -8.57
CA ASN A 93 2.45 10.40 -7.57
C ASN A 93 2.45 9.81 -6.15
N VAL A 94 3.17 8.72 -5.91
CA VAL A 94 3.26 8.07 -4.61
C VAL A 94 4.64 8.26 -4.02
N SER A 95 4.69 8.66 -2.75
CA SER A 95 5.92 8.69 -1.95
C SER A 95 5.74 7.77 -0.75
N VAL A 96 6.70 6.89 -0.50
CA VAL A 96 6.68 6.01 0.67
C VAL A 96 7.79 6.44 1.62
N VAL A 97 7.42 6.71 2.87
CA VAL A 97 8.34 7.10 3.94
C VAL A 97 8.42 5.95 4.93
N PHE A 98 9.63 5.47 5.22
CA PHE A 98 9.84 4.39 6.19
C PHE A 98 10.21 4.99 7.53
N ALA A 99 9.23 5.04 8.43
CA ALA A 99 9.36 5.68 9.74
C ALA A 99 8.23 5.22 10.66
N ASP A 100 8.42 5.45 11.96
CA ASP A 100 7.33 5.34 12.92
C ASP A 100 6.45 6.59 12.79
N ALA A 101 5.20 6.41 12.38
CA ALA A 101 4.27 7.52 12.15
C ALA A 101 4.03 8.35 13.41
N LEU A 102 4.16 7.76 14.61
CA LEU A 102 3.99 8.47 15.87
C LEU A 102 5.18 9.38 16.18
N LYS A 103 6.32 9.18 15.52
CA LYS A 103 7.56 9.92 15.73
C LYS A 103 8.01 10.70 14.51
N ALA A 104 7.38 10.46 13.36
CA ALA A 104 7.77 11.09 12.11
C ALA A 104 7.33 12.54 12.08
N ASP A 105 8.20 13.40 11.52
CA ASP A 105 7.86 14.78 11.25
C ASP A 105 7.17 14.81 9.88
N LEU A 106 5.86 14.72 9.90
CA LEU A 106 5.06 14.67 8.68
C LEU A 106 4.67 16.05 8.21
N PRO A 107 4.73 16.29 6.88
CA PRO A 107 4.31 17.57 6.31
C PRO A 107 2.81 17.82 6.44
#